data_694ee759e4159e238d274b624f7a562d
#
_entry.id   694ee759e4159e238d274b624f7a562d
#
_cell.length_a   1.000
_cell.length_b   1.000
_cell.length_c   1.000
_cell.angle_alpha   90.00
_cell.angle_beta   90.00
_cell.angle_gamma   90.00
#
_symmetry.space_group_name_H-M   'P 1'
#
loop_
_entity.id
_entity.type
_entity.pdbx_description
1 polymer ?
#
loop_
_entity_poly.entity_id
_entity_poly.type
_entity_poly.pdbx_seq_one_letter_code
_entity_poly.pdbx_strand_id
1 'polypeptide(L)'
;KSSAASDVYKRQDIVCSVLNGGVLSDNKGVNVPGVKLSMPYISEVDESDIRFAAQENFDFVAASFVTCADDVLEVRKILEEEGRPDIRIIAKIESGDGVRNIDSILHVADGIMVARGDMGVEIPFEEIPQIQKMLIKKGYNANKQVITATQMLESMIKNPRPTRAETTDVANAIYDGTSAIMLSGETAAGLHPVEAVRTMALIAETTEKAIDYKKRFYKLENPDVVNVSTAISHATVSAAMDLGATAIITVTKTGTTARMLSRYRPECPIISCTTSETTLRQQALSWGVIPLMAEERMTSTDDLIHHAVQKAVEADLLKNGDLVVITAGVPLGVSGTTNLMKVHIVGDVLVTGCGATSGTVTATACVCKDEAEAQKLFNSGEILVIPHTSNAILPLLKTAAGIITEERGDDSHAAIVGKTLDIPVITGASNATQILRSGTAVTIDAEKGIVTSGEPNGDNV
;
A
#
# COMPACT_ATOMS: atom_id res chain seq x y z
N LYS A 1 19.27 37.42 -22.65
CA LYS A 1 20.55 37.59 -21.92
C LYS A 1 20.44 38.84 -21.09
N SER A 2 20.34 38.74 -19.81
CA SER A 2 20.45 39.88 -18.91
C SER A 2 21.95 40.16 -18.72
N SER A 3 22.39 41.34 -19.07
CA SER A 3 23.70 41.83 -18.72
C SER A 3 23.52 42.99 -17.77
N ALA A 4 23.53 42.76 -16.48
CA ALA A 4 23.76 43.84 -15.53
C ALA A 4 24.34 43.23 -14.25
N ALA A 5 25.59 43.47 -14.01
CA ALA A 5 26.09 43.54 -12.65
C ALA A 5 25.57 44.82 -12.05
N SER A 6 24.59 44.78 -11.15
CA SER A 6 24.11 45.99 -10.47
C SER A 6 24.50 45.93 -9.02
N ASP A 7 24.99 47.08 -8.57
CA ASP A 7 25.35 47.35 -7.19
C ASP A 7 24.08 47.28 -6.31
N VAL A 8 24.04 46.35 -5.38
CA VAL A 8 22.88 46.06 -4.52
C VAL A 8 22.44 47.24 -3.64
N TYR A 9 23.27 48.26 -3.52
CA TYR A 9 23.04 49.43 -2.65
C TYR A 9 22.38 50.66 -3.31
N LYS A 10 22.12 50.59 -4.62
CA LYS A 10 21.39 51.67 -5.31
C LYS A 10 20.15 51.04 -5.96
N ARG A 11 18.97 51.58 -5.65
CA ARG A 11 17.73 51.27 -6.37
C ARG A 11 17.95 51.59 -7.84
N GLN A 12 18.36 50.58 -8.61
CA GLN A 12 18.59 50.70 -10.05
C GLN A 12 17.59 49.81 -10.75
N ASP A 13 17.08 50.30 -11.87
CA ASP A 13 16.23 49.55 -12.76
C ASP A 13 17.07 48.47 -13.46
N ILE A 14 16.55 47.26 -13.54
CA ILE A 14 17.14 46.19 -14.34
C ILE A 14 16.59 46.29 -15.74
N VAL A 15 17.45 46.62 -16.69
CA VAL A 15 17.05 46.71 -18.10
C VAL A 15 17.07 45.31 -18.71
N CYS A 16 15.91 44.81 -19.12
CA CYS A 16 15.74 43.48 -19.71
C CYS A 16 15.36 43.57 -21.19
N SER A 17 15.86 42.65 -21.99
CA SER A 17 15.38 42.45 -23.37
C SER A 17 14.35 41.29 -23.34
N VAL A 18 13.14 41.59 -23.85
CA VAL A 18 12.07 40.61 -23.97
C VAL A 18 12.38 39.67 -25.13
N LEU A 19 12.58 38.36 -24.84
CA LEU A 19 12.82 37.34 -25.86
C LEU A 19 11.52 36.75 -26.41
N ASN A 20 10.52 36.54 -25.53
CA ASN A 20 9.21 36.05 -25.90
C ASN A 20 8.15 36.98 -25.35
N GLY A 21 7.16 37.31 -26.19
CA GLY A 21 6.03 38.13 -25.78
C GLY A 21 5.04 37.35 -24.91
N GLY A 22 4.32 38.09 -24.06
CA GLY A 22 3.28 37.51 -23.20
C GLY A 22 2.59 38.58 -22.37
N VAL A 23 1.51 38.17 -21.66
CA VAL A 23 0.80 39.05 -20.72
C VAL A 23 1.37 38.78 -19.31
N LEU A 24 1.89 39.84 -18.67
CA LEU A 24 2.30 39.79 -17.28
C LEU A 24 1.15 40.36 -16.42
N SER A 25 0.79 39.60 -15.39
CA SER A 25 -0.15 40.06 -14.36
C SER A 25 0.60 40.50 -13.10
N ASP A 26 -0.09 41.19 -12.20
CA ASP A 26 0.47 41.61 -10.93
C ASP A 26 0.87 40.40 -10.04
N ASN A 27 1.79 40.65 -9.13
CA ASN A 27 2.27 39.67 -8.12
C ASN A 27 2.89 38.41 -8.72
N LYS A 28 3.62 38.50 -9.83
CA LYS A 28 4.40 37.42 -10.42
C LYS A 28 5.81 37.39 -9.89
N GLY A 29 6.28 36.21 -9.47
CA GLY A 29 7.68 35.98 -9.11
C GLY A 29 8.60 35.99 -10.33
N VAL A 30 9.88 36.22 -10.10
CA VAL A 30 10.93 36.18 -11.12
C VAL A 30 11.89 35.05 -10.80
N ASN A 31 12.00 34.08 -11.69
CA ASN A 31 13.03 33.03 -11.60
C ASN A 31 14.31 33.49 -12.31
N VAL A 32 15.45 33.20 -11.73
CA VAL A 32 16.77 33.55 -12.26
C VAL A 32 17.61 32.28 -12.40
N PRO A 33 17.40 31.51 -13.48
CA PRO A 33 18.05 30.20 -13.65
C PRO A 33 19.57 30.28 -13.57
N GLY A 34 20.18 29.34 -12.81
CA GLY A 34 21.62 29.21 -12.66
C GLY A 34 22.29 30.28 -11.79
N VAL A 35 21.53 31.13 -11.10
CA VAL A 35 22.06 32.15 -10.18
C VAL A 35 21.73 31.76 -8.74
N LYS A 36 22.77 31.62 -7.91
CA LYS A 36 22.56 31.42 -6.48
C LYS A 36 22.17 32.76 -5.82
N LEU A 37 20.98 32.79 -5.24
CA LEU A 37 20.50 33.96 -4.49
C LEU A 37 21.11 33.97 -3.08
N SER A 38 21.43 35.15 -2.57
CA SER A 38 22.00 35.35 -1.23
C SER A 38 20.94 35.67 -0.16
N MET A 39 19.68 35.25 -0.40
CA MET A 39 18.59 35.43 0.56
C MET A 39 18.55 34.28 1.57
N PRO A 40 18.10 34.51 2.82
CA PRO A 40 17.77 33.42 3.73
C PRO A 40 16.74 32.49 3.08
N TYR A 41 16.85 31.18 3.37
CA TYR A 41 15.90 30.21 2.84
C TYR A 41 14.50 30.41 3.46
N ILE A 42 14.42 30.60 4.77
CA ILE A 42 13.18 30.88 5.50
C ILE A 42 13.03 32.39 5.70
N SER A 43 11.93 32.96 5.21
CA SER A 43 11.53 34.34 5.51
C SER A 43 10.74 34.38 6.84
N GLU A 44 10.51 35.59 7.37
CA GLU A 44 9.66 35.77 8.57
C GLU A 44 8.22 35.27 8.33
N VAL A 45 7.72 35.36 7.10
CA VAL A 45 6.40 34.84 6.72
C VAL A 45 6.41 33.32 6.71
N ASP A 46 7.42 32.70 6.08
CA ASP A 46 7.57 31.25 6.04
C ASP A 46 7.68 30.66 7.47
N GLU A 47 8.44 31.30 8.34
CA GLU A 47 8.53 30.89 9.75
C GLU A 47 7.19 30.95 10.44
N SER A 48 6.43 32.03 10.25
CA SER A 48 5.07 32.17 10.81
C SER A 48 4.13 31.07 10.30
N ASP A 49 4.19 30.76 9.01
CA ASP A 49 3.35 29.73 8.38
C ASP A 49 3.72 28.31 8.88
N ILE A 50 5.01 28.02 9.07
CA ILE A 50 5.46 26.73 9.63
C ILE A 50 4.99 26.58 11.08
N ARG A 51 5.10 27.65 11.92
CA ARG A 51 4.59 27.66 13.30
C ARG A 51 3.06 27.47 13.32
N PHE A 52 2.34 28.14 12.44
CA PHE A 52 0.89 27.94 12.28
C PHE A 52 0.55 26.48 11.92
N ALA A 53 1.27 25.87 10.98
CA ALA A 53 1.07 24.47 10.61
C ALA A 53 1.28 23.52 11.80
N ALA A 54 2.26 23.82 12.67
CA ALA A 54 2.50 23.07 13.89
C ALA A 54 1.35 23.18 14.90
N GLN A 55 0.80 24.38 15.08
CA GLN A 55 -0.30 24.67 15.99
C GLN A 55 -1.63 24.05 15.52
N GLU A 56 -1.87 24.06 14.20
CA GLU A 56 -3.08 23.49 13.57
C GLU A 56 -2.99 21.97 13.32
N ASN A 57 -1.95 21.31 13.84
CA ASN A 57 -1.75 19.86 13.77
C ASN A 57 -1.71 19.30 12.32
N PHE A 58 -1.01 19.98 11.42
CA PHE A 58 -0.74 19.43 10.10
C PHE A 58 0.13 18.16 10.19
N ASP A 59 -0.02 17.26 9.23
CA ASP A 59 0.74 16.02 9.17
C ASP A 59 2.02 16.16 8.34
N PHE A 60 2.02 17.11 7.38
CA PHE A 60 3.12 17.35 6.45
C PHE A 60 3.32 18.85 6.21
N VAL A 61 4.58 19.23 6.00
CA VAL A 61 4.97 20.51 5.42
C VAL A 61 5.70 20.24 4.11
N ALA A 62 5.23 20.84 3.02
CA ALA A 62 5.88 20.77 1.71
C ALA A 62 6.76 22.02 1.51
N ALA A 63 8.07 21.87 1.68
CA ALA A 63 9.04 22.94 1.61
C ALA A 63 9.45 23.22 0.16
N SER A 64 9.16 24.43 -0.34
CA SER A 64 9.45 24.84 -1.72
C SER A 64 10.93 25.21 -1.90
N PHE A 65 11.45 25.05 -3.11
CA PHE A 65 12.79 25.46 -3.53
C PHE A 65 13.93 24.94 -2.63
N VAL A 66 13.81 23.72 -2.12
CA VAL A 66 14.88 23.08 -1.37
C VAL A 66 16.08 22.84 -2.27
N THR A 67 17.23 23.41 -1.90
CA THR A 67 18.47 23.31 -2.65
C THR A 67 19.54 22.46 -1.98
N CYS A 68 19.47 22.29 -0.65
CA CYS A 68 20.42 21.50 0.15
C CYS A 68 19.76 20.94 1.42
N ALA A 69 20.53 20.14 2.17
CA ALA A 69 20.08 19.57 3.42
C ALA A 69 19.78 20.62 4.51
N ASP A 70 20.54 21.71 4.53
CA ASP A 70 20.40 22.77 5.53
C ASP A 70 19.03 23.45 5.45
N ASP A 71 18.49 23.62 4.24
CA ASP A 71 17.15 24.18 4.04
C ASP A 71 16.08 23.33 4.76
N VAL A 72 16.18 22.01 4.67
CA VAL A 72 15.27 21.10 5.37
C VAL A 72 15.46 21.13 6.88
N LEU A 73 16.71 21.25 7.33
CA LEU A 73 17.04 21.31 8.76
C LEU A 73 16.55 22.62 9.40
N GLU A 74 16.54 23.74 8.67
CA GLU A 74 15.92 24.99 9.15
C GLU A 74 14.41 24.82 9.41
N VAL A 75 13.69 24.19 8.50
CA VAL A 75 12.26 23.85 8.70
C VAL A 75 12.09 22.90 9.88
N ARG A 76 12.91 21.87 9.98
CA ARG A 76 12.88 20.88 11.07
C ARG A 76 13.05 21.54 12.42
N LYS A 77 14.00 22.47 12.54
CA LYS A 77 14.26 23.21 13.77
C LYS A 77 13.04 23.98 14.26
N ILE A 78 12.32 24.67 13.38
CA ILE A 78 11.10 25.42 13.74
C ILE A 78 10.03 24.46 14.26
N LEU A 79 9.83 23.31 13.59
CA LEU A 79 8.86 22.30 14.02
C LEU A 79 9.23 21.69 15.39
N GLU A 80 10.53 21.50 15.66
CA GLU A 80 11.04 21.02 16.96
C GLU A 80 10.83 22.06 18.06
N GLU A 81 11.05 23.33 17.79
CA GLU A 81 10.78 24.44 18.71
C GLU A 81 9.29 24.53 19.09
N GLU A 82 8.38 24.22 18.17
CA GLU A 82 6.93 24.13 18.43
C GLU A 82 6.51 22.80 19.08
N GLY A 83 7.47 21.89 19.40
CA GLY A 83 7.19 20.59 20.01
C GLY A 83 6.55 19.58 19.05
N ARG A 84 6.66 19.80 17.74
CA ARG A 84 6.07 18.96 16.68
C ARG A 84 7.10 18.31 15.74
N PRO A 85 8.07 17.55 16.29
CA PRO A 85 9.04 16.83 15.47
C PRO A 85 8.41 15.71 14.62
N ASP A 86 7.16 15.35 14.92
CA ASP A 86 6.36 14.34 14.22
C ASP A 86 5.85 14.79 12.85
N ILE A 87 5.74 16.11 12.61
CA ILE A 87 5.35 16.66 11.29
C ILE A 87 6.44 16.32 10.27
N ARG A 88 6.03 15.73 9.15
CA ARG A 88 6.96 15.30 8.10
C ARG A 88 7.22 16.38 7.08
N ILE A 89 8.46 16.46 6.62
CA ILE A 89 8.89 17.44 5.63
C ILE A 89 9.04 16.75 4.27
N ILE A 90 8.28 17.23 3.28
CA ILE A 90 8.40 16.87 1.88
C ILE A 90 9.21 17.97 1.18
N ALA A 91 10.45 17.68 0.83
CA ALA A 91 11.30 18.62 0.12
C ALA A 91 10.91 18.69 -1.37
N LYS A 92 10.51 19.86 -1.84
CA LYS A 92 10.17 20.08 -3.25
C LYS A 92 11.45 20.33 -4.04
N ILE A 93 11.72 19.44 -4.99
CA ILE A 93 12.90 19.53 -5.87
C ILE A 93 12.48 20.27 -7.13
N GLU A 94 12.92 21.53 -7.21
CA GLU A 94 12.47 22.53 -8.19
C GLU A 94 13.62 23.16 -8.95
N SER A 95 14.88 22.87 -8.59
CA SER A 95 16.07 23.52 -9.13
C SER A 95 17.20 22.52 -9.44
N GLY A 96 18.17 22.95 -10.26
CA GLY A 96 19.36 22.17 -10.55
C GLY A 96 20.22 21.89 -9.31
N ASP A 97 20.23 22.79 -8.32
CA ASP A 97 20.94 22.59 -7.05
C ASP A 97 20.26 21.51 -6.23
N GLY A 98 18.94 21.50 -6.11
CA GLY A 98 18.17 20.46 -5.44
C GLY A 98 18.40 19.08 -6.07
N VAL A 99 18.47 19.00 -7.39
CA VAL A 99 18.79 17.75 -8.11
C VAL A 99 20.22 17.28 -7.81
N ARG A 100 21.21 18.18 -7.83
CA ARG A 100 22.62 17.83 -7.51
C ARG A 100 22.81 17.35 -6.07
N ASN A 101 22.08 17.94 -5.14
CA ASN A 101 22.19 17.69 -3.71
C ASN A 101 21.19 16.65 -3.17
N ILE A 102 20.50 15.94 -4.06
CA ILE A 102 19.38 15.06 -3.71
C ILE A 102 19.73 14.03 -2.62
N ASP A 103 20.94 13.47 -2.62
CA ASP A 103 21.33 12.45 -1.64
C ASP A 103 21.40 13.02 -0.23
N SER A 104 21.94 14.22 -0.05
CA SER A 104 21.98 14.90 1.24
C SER A 104 20.57 15.35 1.69
N ILE A 105 19.73 15.80 0.76
CA ILE A 105 18.33 16.16 1.04
C ILE A 105 17.55 14.93 1.51
N LEU A 106 17.65 13.80 0.81
CA LEU A 106 16.98 12.54 1.17
C LEU A 106 17.42 12.02 2.55
N HIS A 107 18.63 12.36 3.00
CA HIS A 107 19.09 11.95 4.32
C HIS A 107 18.27 12.62 5.45
N VAL A 108 17.88 13.87 5.31
CA VAL A 108 17.22 14.68 6.35
C VAL A 108 15.71 14.88 6.13
N ALA A 109 15.23 14.84 4.89
CA ALA A 109 13.81 14.95 4.55
C ALA A 109 13.05 13.65 4.81
N ASP A 110 11.73 13.73 5.02
CA ASP A 110 10.84 12.57 5.15
C ASP A 110 10.33 12.06 3.80
N GLY A 111 10.32 12.92 2.80
CA GLY A 111 9.98 12.63 1.43
C GLY A 111 10.40 13.74 0.49
N ILE A 112 10.19 13.55 -0.81
CA ILE A 112 10.45 14.56 -1.83
C ILE A 112 9.24 14.71 -2.76
N MET A 113 9.15 15.88 -3.38
CA MET A 113 8.22 16.14 -4.47
C MET A 113 9.02 16.51 -5.72
N VAL A 114 8.76 15.80 -6.82
CA VAL A 114 9.29 16.12 -8.14
C VAL A 114 8.36 17.16 -8.77
N ALA A 115 8.68 18.42 -8.58
CA ALA A 115 7.87 19.57 -9.02
C ALA A 115 8.28 20.00 -10.43
N ARG A 116 7.77 19.28 -11.43
CA ARG A 116 8.22 19.36 -12.82
C ARG A 116 8.01 20.72 -13.48
N GLY A 117 6.97 21.46 -13.07
CA GLY A 117 6.66 22.79 -13.58
C GLY A 117 7.77 23.80 -13.31
N ASP A 118 8.12 23.97 -12.04
CA ASP A 118 9.17 24.90 -11.61
C ASP A 118 10.55 24.40 -12.03
N MET A 119 10.79 23.07 -11.94
CA MET A 119 12.02 22.46 -12.42
C MET A 119 12.26 22.74 -13.91
N GLY A 120 11.22 22.72 -14.75
CA GLY A 120 11.31 22.99 -16.19
C GLY A 120 11.62 24.43 -16.55
N VAL A 121 11.57 25.37 -15.58
CA VAL A 121 12.06 26.74 -15.75
C VAL A 121 13.58 26.83 -15.52
N GLU A 122 14.10 26.00 -14.61
CA GLU A 122 15.50 25.97 -14.17
C GLU A 122 16.39 25.03 -15.01
N ILE A 123 15.83 23.93 -15.50
CA ILE A 123 16.53 22.84 -16.17
C ILE A 123 15.96 22.68 -17.59
N PRO A 124 16.80 22.30 -18.59
CA PRO A 124 16.31 21.99 -19.92
C PRO A 124 15.19 20.96 -19.90
N PHE A 125 14.08 21.24 -20.57
CA PHE A 125 12.86 20.43 -20.49
C PHE A 125 13.07 18.98 -20.94
N GLU A 126 14.01 18.74 -21.85
CA GLU A 126 14.40 17.42 -22.37
C GLU A 126 15.07 16.54 -21.30
N GLU A 127 15.61 17.13 -20.23
CA GLU A 127 16.24 16.40 -19.13
C GLU A 127 15.24 15.98 -18.03
N ILE A 128 14.08 16.64 -17.95
CA ILE A 128 13.09 16.42 -16.88
C ILE A 128 12.65 14.97 -16.76
N PRO A 129 12.33 14.22 -17.85
CA PRO A 129 11.89 12.82 -17.73
C PRO A 129 12.96 11.90 -17.12
N GLN A 130 14.24 12.14 -17.45
CA GLN A 130 15.36 11.38 -16.90
C GLN A 130 15.57 11.71 -15.42
N ILE A 131 15.50 12.99 -15.05
CA ILE A 131 15.62 13.46 -13.68
C ILE A 131 14.47 12.90 -12.82
N GLN A 132 13.23 12.92 -13.30
CA GLN A 132 12.09 12.32 -12.61
C GLN A 132 12.36 10.85 -12.25
N LYS A 133 12.78 10.05 -13.22
CA LYS A 133 13.10 8.63 -12.99
C LYS A 133 14.21 8.43 -11.95
N MET A 134 15.24 9.24 -12.02
CA MET A 134 16.36 9.21 -11.07
C MET A 134 15.90 9.60 -9.66
N LEU A 135 15.12 10.68 -9.50
CA LEU A 135 14.62 11.15 -8.22
C LEU A 135 13.67 10.12 -7.58
N ILE A 136 12.76 9.55 -8.36
CA ILE A 136 11.86 8.50 -7.89
C ILE A 136 12.65 7.29 -7.41
N LYS A 137 13.64 6.83 -8.19
CA LYS A 137 14.49 5.69 -7.83
C LYS A 137 15.28 5.95 -6.55
N LYS A 138 15.92 7.12 -6.42
CA LYS A 138 16.65 7.50 -5.21
C LYS A 138 15.73 7.60 -3.99
N GLY A 139 14.53 8.18 -4.15
CA GLY A 139 13.56 8.32 -3.08
C GLY A 139 13.13 6.97 -2.51
N TYR A 140 12.66 6.03 -3.33
CA TYR A 140 12.25 4.72 -2.81
C TYR A 140 13.43 3.89 -2.30
N ASN A 141 14.64 4.01 -2.87
CA ASN A 141 15.84 3.36 -2.35
C ASN A 141 16.20 3.89 -0.95
N ALA A 142 16.03 5.17 -0.70
CA ALA A 142 16.19 5.78 0.61
C ALA A 142 15.02 5.51 1.58
N ASN A 143 14.01 4.71 1.19
CA ASN A 143 12.78 4.47 1.96
C ASN A 143 11.99 5.75 2.26
N LYS A 144 11.98 6.70 1.31
CA LYS A 144 11.29 7.98 1.40
C LYS A 144 10.10 8.00 0.43
N GLN A 145 9.06 8.76 0.81
CA GLN A 145 7.91 9.00 -0.04
C GLN A 145 8.29 9.94 -1.19
N VAL A 146 7.78 9.67 -2.39
CA VAL A 146 8.00 10.51 -3.57
C VAL A 146 6.67 10.88 -4.16
N ILE A 147 6.45 12.18 -4.35
CA ILE A 147 5.26 12.72 -5.00
C ILE A 147 5.68 13.24 -6.37
N THR A 148 5.05 12.76 -7.44
CA THR A 148 5.20 13.36 -8.77
C THR A 148 4.10 14.38 -9.00
N ALA A 149 4.49 15.63 -9.26
CA ALA A 149 3.60 16.78 -9.25
C ALA A 149 3.70 17.62 -10.52
N THR A 150 2.67 18.40 -10.76
CA THR A 150 2.50 19.41 -11.80
C THR A 150 2.40 18.86 -13.23
N GLN A 151 1.59 19.50 -14.04
CA GLN A 151 1.38 19.18 -15.47
C GLN A 151 0.98 17.72 -15.71
N MET A 152 0.21 17.12 -14.76
CA MET A 152 -0.22 15.73 -14.89
C MET A 152 -1.42 15.59 -15.83
N LEU A 153 -2.47 16.39 -15.61
CA LEU A 153 -3.69 16.45 -16.42
C LEU A 153 -4.06 17.91 -16.72
N GLU A 154 -3.08 18.73 -17.04
CA GLU A 154 -3.17 20.19 -17.18
C GLU A 154 -4.33 20.63 -18.09
N SER A 155 -4.58 19.90 -19.20
CA SER A 155 -5.68 20.20 -20.10
C SER A 155 -7.05 20.11 -19.43
N MET A 156 -7.17 19.34 -18.34
CA MET A 156 -8.42 19.17 -17.59
C MET A 156 -8.77 20.39 -16.70
N ILE A 157 -7.91 21.39 -16.61
CA ILE A 157 -8.29 22.71 -16.07
C ILE A 157 -9.50 23.26 -16.85
N LYS A 158 -9.53 23.07 -18.17
CA LYS A 158 -10.58 23.59 -19.06
C LYS A 158 -11.41 22.52 -19.75
N ASN A 159 -10.87 21.31 -19.94
CA ASN A 159 -11.52 20.24 -20.70
C ASN A 159 -11.96 19.10 -19.75
N PRO A 160 -13.09 18.42 -20.06
CA PRO A 160 -13.59 17.33 -19.23
C PRO A 160 -12.81 16.01 -19.40
N ARG A 161 -11.84 15.97 -20.32
CA ARG A 161 -10.99 14.79 -20.59
C ARG A 161 -9.55 15.22 -20.86
N PRO A 162 -8.57 14.39 -20.46
CA PRO A 162 -7.16 14.66 -20.71
C PRO A 162 -6.77 14.35 -22.16
N THR A 163 -5.62 14.82 -22.56
CA THR A 163 -4.95 14.38 -23.77
C THR A 163 -4.36 12.97 -23.59
N ARG A 164 -4.05 12.28 -24.69
CA ARG A 164 -3.37 10.97 -24.64
C ARG A 164 -1.95 11.09 -24.06
N ALA A 165 -1.27 12.19 -24.31
CA ALA A 165 0.06 12.47 -23.78
C ALA A 165 0.03 12.56 -22.25
N GLU A 166 -0.93 13.28 -21.67
CA GLU A 166 -1.12 13.38 -20.22
C GLU A 166 -1.48 12.03 -19.59
N THR A 167 -2.36 11.25 -20.22
CA THR A 167 -2.66 9.88 -19.77
C THR A 167 -1.40 9.01 -19.71
N THR A 168 -0.54 9.14 -20.73
CA THR A 168 0.74 8.41 -20.78
C THR A 168 1.70 8.91 -19.71
N ASP A 169 1.73 10.20 -19.44
CA ASP A 169 2.60 10.80 -18.42
C ASP A 169 2.24 10.33 -17.00
N VAL A 170 0.95 10.35 -16.65
CA VAL A 170 0.47 9.78 -15.39
C VAL A 170 0.85 8.30 -15.25
N ALA A 171 0.62 7.50 -16.30
CA ALA A 171 0.97 6.09 -16.30
C ALA A 171 2.49 5.89 -16.14
N ASN A 172 3.33 6.70 -16.79
CA ASN A 172 4.79 6.62 -16.67
C ASN A 172 5.27 6.92 -15.25
N ALA A 173 4.69 7.91 -14.55
CA ALA A 173 5.04 8.20 -13.16
C ALA A 173 4.77 6.98 -12.25
N ILE A 174 3.68 6.23 -12.51
CA ILE A 174 3.32 5.01 -11.77
C ILE A 174 4.29 3.86 -12.13
N TYR A 175 4.61 3.68 -13.42
CA TYR A 175 5.62 2.70 -13.85
C TYR A 175 7.00 3.02 -13.27
N ASP A 176 7.37 4.28 -13.12
CA ASP A 176 8.62 4.70 -12.48
C ASP A 176 8.65 4.38 -10.98
N GLY A 177 7.47 4.24 -10.35
CA GLY A 177 7.32 3.85 -8.95
C GLY A 177 7.16 4.99 -7.97
N THR A 178 6.63 6.13 -8.40
CA THR A 178 6.25 7.20 -7.47
C THR A 178 5.34 6.69 -6.37
N SER A 179 5.39 7.30 -5.18
CA SER A 179 4.52 6.90 -4.07
C SER A 179 3.13 7.51 -4.20
N ALA A 180 3.05 8.71 -4.74
CA ALA A 180 1.81 9.44 -4.99
C ALA A 180 1.94 10.31 -6.23
N ILE A 181 0.82 10.69 -6.81
CA ILE A 181 0.68 11.63 -7.92
C ILE A 181 -0.19 12.78 -7.47
N MET A 182 0.07 14.00 -7.94
CA MET A 182 -0.60 15.21 -7.47
C MET A 182 -1.22 15.99 -8.62
N LEU A 183 -2.46 16.41 -8.44
CA LEU A 183 -3.13 17.44 -9.24
C LEU A 183 -2.89 18.80 -8.60
N SER A 184 -2.77 19.83 -9.41
CA SER A 184 -2.57 21.23 -8.98
C SER A 184 -3.73 22.12 -9.46
N GLY A 185 -3.54 22.87 -10.53
CA GLY A 185 -4.54 23.74 -11.11
C GLY A 185 -5.83 23.01 -11.52
N GLU A 186 -5.74 21.74 -11.88
CA GLU A 186 -6.85 20.90 -12.30
C GLU A 186 -7.96 20.80 -11.22
N THR A 187 -7.55 20.79 -9.94
CA THR A 187 -8.49 20.72 -8.81
C THR A 187 -8.62 22.05 -8.06
N ALA A 188 -7.60 22.89 -8.06
CA ALA A 188 -7.60 24.17 -7.32
C ALA A 188 -8.42 25.27 -8.01
N ALA A 189 -8.39 25.32 -9.34
CA ALA A 189 -9.03 26.38 -10.14
C ALA A 189 -9.66 25.85 -11.45
N GLY A 190 -9.63 24.54 -11.68
CA GLY A 190 -10.18 23.93 -12.89
C GLY A 190 -11.69 23.89 -12.92
N LEU A 191 -12.25 23.73 -14.11
CA LEU A 191 -13.69 23.61 -14.34
C LEU A 191 -14.22 22.19 -14.06
N HIS A 192 -13.31 21.18 -13.99
CA HIS A 192 -13.65 19.76 -13.89
C HIS A 192 -12.88 19.06 -12.76
N PRO A 193 -12.90 19.55 -11.49
CA PRO A 193 -12.02 19.05 -10.43
C PRO A 193 -12.32 17.59 -10.06
N VAL A 194 -13.58 17.20 -9.98
CA VAL A 194 -14.00 15.83 -9.62
C VAL A 194 -13.62 14.84 -10.74
N GLU A 195 -13.86 15.21 -11.99
CA GLU A 195 -13.50 14.42 -13.16
C GLU A 195 -11.99 14.23 -13.28
N ALA A 196 -11.20 15.26 -12.93
CA ALA A 196 -9.74 15.18 -12.93
C ALA A 196 -9.24 14.13 -11.91
N VAL A 197 -9.77 14.14 -10.69
CA VAL A 197 -9.42 13.14 -9.67
C VAL A 197 -9.83 11.73 -10.11
N ARG A 198 -11.07 11.55 -10.59
CA ARG A 198 -11.55 10.26 -11.08
C ARG A 198 -10.73 9.73 -12.25
N THR A 199 -10.37 10.61 -13.19
CA THR A 199 -9.54 10.24 -14.33
C THR A 199 -8.15 9.83 -13.90
N MET A 200 -7.52 10.56 -12.99
CA MET A 200 -6.22 10.22 -12.46
C MET A 200 -6.24 8.87 -11.73
N ALA A 201 -7.25 8.63 -10.90
CA ALA A 201 -7.44 7.35 -10.21
C ALA A 201 -7.63 6.19 -11.21
N LEU A 202 -8.48 6.37 -12.23
CA LEU A 202 -8.71 5.34 -13.25
C LEU A 202 -7.42 4.99 -14.04
N ILE A 203 -6.61 6.00 -14.39
CA ILE A 203 -5.31 5.77 -15.05
C ILE A 203 -4.39 4.99 -14.11
N ALA A 204 -4.33 5.37 -12.83
CA ALA A 204 -3.50 4.70 -11.83
C ALA A 204 -3.89 3.22 -11.67
N GLU A 205 -5.15 2.94 -11.39
CA GLU A 205 -5.68 1.57 -11.22
C GLU A 205 -5.47 0.70 -12.46
N THR A 206 -5.67 1.28 -13.65
CA THR A 206 -5.46 0.56 -14.92
C THR A 206 -3.98 0.25 -15.14
N THR A 207 -3.10 1.20 -14.82
CA THR A 207 -1.65 1.04 -14.96
C THR A 207 -1.11 0.01 -13.98
N GLU A 208 -1.57 0.04 -12.72
CA GLU A 208 -1.17 -0.91 -11.69
C GLU A 208 -1.47 -2.36 -12.08
N LYS A 209 -2.63 -2.63 -12.68
CA LYS A 209 -3.00 -3.97 -13.18
C LYS A 209 -2.06 -4.50 -14.28
N ALA A 210 -1.34 -3.62 -14.98
CA ALA A 210 -0.41 -3.97 -16.04
C ALA A 210 1.06 -4.11 -15.56
N ILE A 211 1.33 -3.85 -14.29
CA ILE A 211 2.68 -3.97 -13.72
C ILE A 211 3.02 -5.45 -13.46
N ASP A 212 4.16 -5.89 -13.97
CA ASP A 212 4.79 -7.16 -13.55
C ASP A 212 5.51 -6.94 -12.20
N TYR A 213 4.77 -7.06 -11.11
CA TYR A 213 5.26 -6.83 -9.75
C TYR A 213 6.39 -7.77 -9.36
N LYS A 214 6.32 -9.04 -9.76
CA LYS A 214 7.34 -10.04 -9.49
C LYS A 214 8.67 -9.68 -10.15
N LYS A 215 8.62 -9.34 -11.44
CA LYS A 215 9.81 -8.89 -12.18
C LYS A 215 10.38 -7.58 -11.63
N ARG A 216 9.52 -6.67 -11.18
CA ARG A 216 9.91 -5.42 -10.54
C ARG A 216 10.63 -5.69 -9.23
N PHE A 217 10.07 -6.52 -8.35
CA PHE A 217 10.65 -6.88 -7.05
C PHE A 217 12.08 -7.43 -7.19
N TYR A 218 12.29 -8.39 -8.10
CA TYR A 218 13.61 -8.99 -8.32
C TYR A 218 14.62 -8.06 -9.01
N LYS A 219 14.18 -6.93 -9.58
CA LYS A 219 15.07 -5.91 -10.15
C LYS A 219 15.45 -4.82 -9.16
N LEU A 220 14.81 -4.77 -8.00
CA LEU A 220 15.15 -3.78 -6.98
C LEU A 220 16.56 -4.04 -6.44
N GLU A 221 17.34 -2.97 -6.38
CA GLU A 221 18.65 -3.01 -5.74
C GLU A 221 18.50 -3.23 -4.24
N ASN A 222 19.38 -4.03 -3.67
CA ASN A 222 19.45 -4.20 -2.22
C ASN A 222 19.71 -2.84 -1.56
N PRO A 223 19.12 -2.57 -0.37
CA PRO A 223 19.44 -1.35 0.36
C PRO A 223 20.94 -1.29 0.71
N ASP A 224 21.51 -0.09 0.67
CA ASP A 224 22.92 0.14 1.04
C ASP A 224 23.20 -0.30 2.47
N VAL A 225 22.20 -0.23 3.34
CA VAL A 225 22.27 -0.69 4.73
C VAL A 225 21.30 -1.86 4.93
N VAL A 226 21.84 -3.06 5.10
CA VAL A 226 21.08 -4.25 5.45
C VAL A 226 21.05 -4.38 6.98
N ASN A 227 19.84 -4.34 7.54
CA ASN A 227 19.58 -4.61 8.95
C ASN A 227 18.43 -5.62 9.09
N VAL A 228 18.14 -6.04 10.32
CA VAL A 228 17.07 -7.03 10.59
C VAL A 228 15.74 -6.58 9.99
N SER A 229 15.36 -5.32 10.17
CA SER A 229 14.06 -4.82 9.69
C SER A 229 13.99 -4.79 8.16
N THR A 230 15.07 -4.45 7.45
CA THR A 230 15.11 -4.50 5.97
C THR A 230 15.05 -5.94 5.48
N ALA A 231 15.77 -6.86 6.12
CA ALA A 231 15.78 -8.28 5.76
C ALA A 231 14.39 -8.92 5.96
N ILE A 232 13.74 -8.68 7.10
CA ILE A 232 12.39 -9.17 7.38
C ILE A 232 11.36 -8.56 6.43
N SER A 233 11.45 -7.26 6.13
CA SER A 233 10.53 -6.61 5.19
C SER A 233 10.66 -7.19 3.78
N HIS A 234 11.88 -7.45 3.31
CA HIS A 234 12.12 -8.12 2.04
C HIS A 234 11.55 -9.55 2.03
N ALA A 235 11.84 -10.35 3.07
CA ALA A 235 11.33 -11.70 3.21
C ALA A 235 9.79 -11.74 3.28
N THR A 236 9.17 -10.77 3.96
CA THR A 236 7.71 -10.63 4.05
C THR A 236 7.07 -10.43 2.69
N VAL A 237 7.62 -9.50 1.89
CA VAL A 237 7.11 -9.24 0.53
C VAL A 237 7.35 -10.43 -0.39
N SER A 238 8.54 -11.06 -0.33
CA SER A 238 8.83 -12.28 -1.09
C SER A 238 7.84 -13.40 -0.76
N ALA A 239 7.62 -13.67 0.53
CA ALA A 239 6.67 -14.68 0.98
C ALA A 239 5.24 -14.38 0.54
N ALA A 240 4.81 -13.12 0.62
CA ALA A 240 3.48 -12.73 0.17
C ALA A 240 3.28 -12.96 -1.32
N MET A 241 4.29 -12.64 -2.14
CA MET A 241 4.24 -12.85 -3.59
C MET A 241 4.32 -14.32 -3.99
N ASP A 242 5.14 -15.12 -3.31
CA ASP A 242 5.30 -16.53 -3.62
C ASP A 242 4.08 -17.36 -3.22
N LEU A 243 3.41 -16.96 -2.14
CA LEU A 243 2.20 -17.61 -1.63
C LEU A 243 0.90 -17.05 -2.24
N GLY A 244 0.96 -15.98 -3.04
CA GLY A 244 -0.24 -15.32 -3.54
C GLY A 244 -1.11 -14.75 -2.41
N ALA A 245 -0.49 -14.16 -1.39
CA ALA A 245 -1.21 -13.64 -0.23
C ALA A 245 -2.19 -12.52 -0.62
N THR A 246 -3.37 -12.51 -0.01
CA THR A 246 -4.40 -11.48 -0.21
C THR A 246 -3.92 -10.11 0.28
N ALA A 247 -3.17 -10.08 1.38
CA ALA A 247 -2.60 -8.85 1.94
C ALA A 247 -1.36 -9.13 2.80
N ILE A 248 -0.56 -8.09 3.01
CA ILE A 248 0.42 -8.03 4.09
C ILE A 248 -0.18 -7.20 5.23
N ILE A 249 -0.17 -7.72 6.45
CA ILE A 249 -0.59 -6.97 7.65
C ILE A 249 0.66 -6.54 8.41
N THR A 250 0.71 -5.28 8.81
CA THR A 250 1.76 -4.80 9.71
C THR A 250 1.18 -3.98 10.86
N VAL A 251 1.76 -4.14 12.04
CA VAL A 251 1.44 -3.29 13.19
C VAL A 251 2.63 -2.39 13.47
N THR A 252 2.39 -1.09 13.50
CA THR A 252 3.46 -0.09 13.59
C THR A 252 3.02 1.15 14.35
N LYS A 253 3.86 1.68 15.22
CA LYS A 253 3.61 2.93 15.95
C LYS A 253 3.94 4.17 15.12
N THR A 254 4.97 4.10 14.28
CA THR A 254 5.53 5.25 13.54
C THR A 254 5.37 5.15 12.01
N GLY A 255 4.71 4.09 11.52
CA GLY A 255 4.58 3.82 10.09
C GLY A 255 5.85 3.34 9.39
N THR A 256 6.95 3.15 10.12
CA THR A 256 8.25 2.79 9.52
C THR A 256 8.19 1.44 8.83
N THR A 257 7.61 0.40 9.47
CA THR A 257 7.48 -0.94 8.86
C THR A 257 6.64 -0.90 7.59
N ALA A 258 5.51 -0.17 7.61
CA ALA A 258 4.67 -0.03 6.42
C ALA A 258 5.40 0.64 5.25
N ARG A 259 6.20 1.69 5.51
CA ARG A 259 7.05 2.31 4.48
C ARG A 259 8.11 1.37 3.94
N MET A 260 8.75 0.57 4.81
CA MET A 260 9.75 -0.42 4.41
C MET A 260 9.16 -1.51 3.52
N LEU A 261 7.94 -1.97 3.81
CA LEU A 261 7.20 -2.90 2.95
C LEU A 261 6.80 -2.22 1.62
N SER A 262 6.24 -1.01 1.71
CA SER A 262 5.81 -0.21 0.57
C SER A 262 6.94 0.08 -0.43
N ARG A 263 8.19 0.20 0.04
CA ARG A 263 9.38 0.34 -0.80
C ARG A 263 9.49 -0.74 -1.86
N TYR A 264 9.13 -1.97 -1.51
CA TYR A 264 9.22 -3.13 -2.41
C TYR A 264 8.05 -3.23 -3.38
N ARG A 265 7.03 -2.37 -3.26
CA ARG A 265 5.85 -2.34 -4.15
C ARG A 265 5.24 -3.73 -4.31
N PRO A 266 4.77 -4.40 -3.25
CA PRO A 266 4.07 -5.67 -3.37
C PRO A 266 2.79 -5.51 -4.23
N GLU A 267 2.36 -6.58 -4.88
CA GLU A 267 1.12 -6.61 -5.64
C GLU A 267 -0.10 -6.51 -4.72
N CYS A 268 -0.07 -7.24 -3.60
CA CYS A 268 -1.13 -7.19 -2.60
C CYS A 268 -1.04 -5.93 -1.73
N PRO A 269 -2.16 -5.43 -1.18
CA PRO A 269 -2.19 -4.28 -0.29
C PRO A 269 -1.42 -4.55 1.02
N ILE A 270 -0.91 -3.47 1.61
CA ILE A 270 -0.29 -3.46 2.94
C ILE A 270 -1.30 -2.85 3.90
N ILE A 271 -1.94 -3.67 4.71
CA ILE A 271 -2.85 -3.22 5.78
C ILE A 271 -1.99 -2.86 6.98
N SER A 272 -1.98 -1.58 7.34
CA SER A 272 -1.12 -1.07 8.41
C SER A 272 -1.93 -0.62 9.61
N CYS A 273 -1.88 -1.40 10.68
CA CYS A 273 -2.55 -1.09 11.93
C CYS A 273 -1.66 -0.21 12.82
N THR A 274 -2.21 0.91 13.30
CA THR A 274 -1.52 1.87 14.18
C THR A 274 -2.44 2.42 15.25
N THR A 275 -1.88 2.76 16.41
CA THR A 275 -2.60 3.42 17.51
C THR A 275 -2.47 4.95 17.46
N SER A 276 -1.73 5.49 16.49
CA SER A 276 -1.47 6.92 16.34
C SER A 276 -2.26 7.49 15.17
N GLU A 277 -3.15 8.46 15.43
CA GLU A 277 -3.91 9.16 14.40
C GLU A 277 -3.00 9.90 13.39
N THR A 278 -1.94 10.54 13.87
CA THR A 278 -0.95 11.21 12.99
C THR A 278 -0.30 10.19 12.06
N THR A 279 0.12 9.04 12.59
CA THR A 279 0.72 7.97 11.79
C THR A 279 -0.30 7.40 10.79
N LEU A 280 -1.55 7.24 11.19
CA LEU A 280 -2.64 6.80 10.31
C LEU A 280 -2.71 7.70 9.06
N ARG A 281 -2.82 9.02 9.25
CA ARG A 281 -2.92 9.99 8.15
C ARG A 281 -1.62 10.05 7.31
N GLN A 282 -0.46 10.05 7.95
CA GLN A 282 0.83 10.10 7.27
C GLN A 282 1.12 8.90 6.38
N GLN A 283 0.54 7.74 6.66
CA GLN A 283 0.72 6.54 5.86
C GLN A 283 -0.05 6.61 4.53
N ALA A 284 -1.05 7.48 4.38
CA ALA A 284 -1.82 7.64 3.15
C ALA A 284 -0.97 8.05 1.93
N LEU A 285 0.22 8.63 2.12
CA LEU A 285 1.18 8.92 1.04
C LEU A 285 2.09 7.73 0.66
N SER A 286 1.92 6.58 1.29
CA SER A 286 2.74 5.40 0.98
C SER A 286 2.03 4.50 -0.01
N TRP A 287 2.74 4.07 -1.06
CA TRP A 287 2.21 3.16 -2.08
C TRP A 287 1.61 1.90 -1.45
N GLY A 288 0.39 1.58 -1.84
CA GLY A 288 -0.28 0.32 -1.47
C GLY A 288 -0.58 0.15 0.01
N VAL A 289 -0.41 1.19 0.84
CA VAL A 289 -0.69 1.14 2.27
C VAL A 289 -2.13 1.58 2.55
N ILE A 290 -2.88 0.71 3.21
CA ILE A 290 -4.21 1.00 3.75
C ILE A 290 -4.06 1.08 5.27
N PRO A 291 -4.08 2.29 5.85
CA PRO A 291 -3.93 2.46 7.30
C PRO A 291 -5.25 2.19 8.03
N LEU A 292 -5.17 1.46 9.15
CA LEU A 292 -6.28 1.19 10.05
C LEU A 292 -5.92 1.61 11.49
N MET A 293 -6.92 2.14 12.20
CA MET A 293 -6.77 2.44 13.61
C MET A 293 -6.90 1.16 14.44
N ALA A 294 -5.90 0.92 15.31
CA ALA A 294 -5.90 -0.17 16.29
C ALA A 294 -6.05 0.37 17.71
N GLU A 295 -6.50 -0.49 18.62
CA GLU A 295 -6.62 -0.13 20.04
C GLU A 295 -5.28 -0.32 20.78
N GLU A 296 -5.01 0.51 21.80
CA GLU A 296 -3.75 0.48 22.55
C GLU A 296 -3.58 -0.73 23.51
N ARG A 297 -4.64 -1.47 23.81
CA ARG A 297 -4.69 -2.44 24.92
C ARG A 297 -4.22 -3.85 24.57
N MET A 298 -3.09 -3.98 23.87
CA MET A 298 -2.56 -5.30 23.50
C MET A 298 -1.43 -5.71 24.44
N THR A 299 -1.61 -6.84 25.14
CA THR A 299 -0.65 -7.33 26.13
C THR A 299 0.28 -8.43 25.58
N SER A 300 -0.13 -9.10 24.51
CA SER A 300 0.68 -10.15 23.86
C SER A 300 0.79 -9.95 22.36
N THR A 301 1.79 -10.58 21.75
CA THR A 301 2.00 -10.56 20.29
C THR A 301 0.85 -11.29 19.56
N ASP A 302 0.31 -12.35 20.14
CA ASP A 302 -0.80 -13.09 19.54
C ASP A 302 -2.10 -12.28 19.57
N ASP A 303 -2.41 -11.57 20.67
CA ASP A 303 -3.55 -10.65 20.76
C ASP A 303 -3.44 -9.53 19.72
N LEU A 304 -2.23 -8.99 19.55
CA LEU A 304 -1.96 -7.95 18.57
C LEU A 304 -2.24 -8.42 17.14
N ILE A 305 -1.79 -9.62 16.80
CA ILE A 305 -1.99 -10.22 15.48
C ILE A 305 -3.49 -10.48 15.27
N HIS A 306 -4.15 -11.11 16.24
CA HIS A 306 -5.58 -11.41 16.16
C HIS A 306 -6.40 -10.12 15.96
N HIS A 307 -6.14 -9.09 16.75
CA HIS A 307 -6.81 -7.81 16.63
C HIS A 307 -6.58 -7.12 15.27
N ALA A 308 -5.33 -7.14 14.76
CA ALA A 308 -5.04 -6.54 13.47
C ALA A 308 -5.77 -7.25 12.31
N VAL A 309 -5.86 -8.58 12.37
CA VAL A 309 -6.65 -9.38 11.43
C VAL A 309 -8.14 -9.05 11.56
N GLN A 310 -8.67 -9.00 12.78
CA GLN A 310 -10.06 -8.67 13.05
C GLN A 310 -10.42 -7.28 12.52
N LYS A 311 -9.60 -6.25 12.77
CA LYS A 311 -9.79 -4.91 12.22
C LYS A 311 -9.81 -4.87 10.69
N ALA A 312 -8.99 -5.68 10.05
CA ALA A 312 -8.97 -5.80 8.60
C ALA A 312 -10.25 -6.48 8.05
N VAL A 313 -10.78 -7.47 8.77
CA VAL A 313 -12.08 -8.10 8.43
C VAL A 313 -13.24 -7.14 8.67
N GLU A 314 -13.28 -6.43 9.81
CA GLU A 314 -14.29 -5.40 10.11
C GLU A 314 -14.31 -4.27 9.05
N ALA A 315 -13.16 -3.96 8.46
CA ALA A 315 -13.03 -2.96 7.39
C ALA A 315 -13.35 -3.54 5.98
N ASP A 316 -13.83 -4.77 5.87
CA ASP A 316 -14.11 -5.48 4.61
C ASP A 316 -12.90 -5.60 3.65
N LEU A 317 -11.69 -5.57 4.22
CA LEU A 317 -10.44 -5.75 3.49
C LEU A 317 -10.00 -7.21 3.40
N LEU A 318 -10.48 -8.05 4.29
CA LEU A 318 -10.18 -9.48 4.36
C LEU A 318 -11.44 -10.29 4.62
N LYS A 319 -11.41 -11.55 4.18
CA LYS A 319 -12.47 -12.53 4.39
C LYS A 319 -11.90 -13.80 5.03
N ASN A 320 -12.75 -14.58 5.68
CA ASN A 320 -12.35 -15.89 6.18
C ASN A 320 -11.76 -16.74 5.04
N GLY A 321 -10.64 -17.38 5.31
CA GLY A 321 -9.88 -18.16 4.36
C GLY A 321 -8.86 -17.38 3.53
N ASP A 322 -8.76 -16.07 3.67
CA ASP A 322 -7.70 -15.32 3.02
C ASP A 322 -6.35 -15.63 3.65
N LEU A 323 -5.33 -15.84 2.80
CA LEU A 323 -3.97 -16.01 3.26
C LEU A 323 -3.30 -14.66 3.36
N VAL A 324 -2.74 -14.35 4.53
CA VAL A 324 -2.03 -13.08 4.80
C VAL A 324 -0.64 -13.35 5.36
N VAL A 325 0.28 -12.42 5.11
CA VAL A 325 1.59 -12.42 5.76
C VAL A 325 1.64 -11.25 6.74
N ILE A 326 1.88 -11.58 8.01
CA ILE A 326 1.86 -10.60 9.11
C ILE A 326 3.30 -10.30 9.52
N THR A 327 3.62 -9.02 9.72
CA THR A 327 4.92 -8.61 10.25
C THR A 327 4.78 -7.58 11.37
N ALA A 328 5.61 -7.73 12.39
CA ALA A 328 5.61 -6.87 13.57
C ALA A 328 7.01 -6.74 14.18
N GLY A 329 7.17 -5.77 15.06
CA GLY A 329 8.35 -5.65 15.92
C GLY A 329 8.09 -6.23 17.31
N VAL A 330 8.94 -7.12 17.79
CA VAL A 330 8.90 -7.70 19.13
C VAL A 330 10.21 -7.39 19.84
N PRO A 331 10.20 -6.86 21.09
CA PRO A 331 9.02 -6.59 21.94
C PRO A 331 8.18 -5.43 21.43
N LEU A 332 6.89 -5.47 21.78
CA LEU A 332 5.92 -4.45 21.38
C LEU A 332 6.31 -3.06 21.89
N GLY A 333 6.02 -2.02 21.10
CA GLY A 333 6.25 -0.63 21.49
C GLY A 333 7.67 -0.09 21.22
N VAL A 334 8.63 -0.92 20.84
CA VAL A 334 9.98 -0.48 20.44
C VAL A 334 10.00 -0.18 18.95
N SER A 335 10.19 1.09 18.59
CA SER A 335 10.22 1.53 17.19
C SER A 335 11.45 0.98 16.46
N GLY A 336 11.27 0.56 15.18
CA GLY A 336 12.37 0.12 14.32
C GLY A 336 12.85 -1.32 14.51
N THR A 337 12.12 -2.14 15.27
CA THR A 337 12.48 -3.54 15.59
C THR A 337 11.64 -4.55 14.81
N THR A 338 11.30 -4.31 13.56
CA THR A 338 10.60 -5.33 12.73
C THR A 338 11.46 -6.58 12.63
N ASN A 339 11.06 -7.66 13.34
CA ASN A 339 11.86 -8.89 13.49
C ASN A 339 11.01 -10.17 13.45
N LEU A 340 9.69 -10.05 13.25
CA LEU A 340 8.76 -11.17 13.17
C LEU A 340 8.05 -11.19 11.83
N MET A 341 7.94 -12.36 11.24
CA MET A 341 7.09 -12.66 10.10
C MET A 341 6.27 -13.93 10.41
N LYS A 342 4.95 -13.88 10.15
CA LYS A 342 4.02 -15.01 10.36
C LYS A 342 3.08 -15.12 9.16
N VAL A 343 2.99 -16.30 8.58
CA VAL A 343 1.94 -16.62 7.61
C VAL A 343 0.69 -17.02 8.39
N HIS A 344 -0.46 -16.49 8.00
CA HIS A 344 -1.72 -16.71 8.71
C HIS A 344 -2.88 -16.83 7.71
N ILE A 345 -3.83 -17.70 8.00
CA ILE A 345 -5.09 -17.79 7.27
C ILE A 345 -6.17 -17.13 8.15
N VAL A 346 -6.91 -16.22 7.57
CA VAL A 346 -7.94 -15.44 8.27
C VAL A 346 -9.11 -16.32 8.67
N GLY A 347 -9.56 -16.19 9.92
CA GLY A 347 -10.64 -16.99 10.50
C GLY A 347 -10.17 -18.27 11.16
N ASP A 348 -11.09 -18.98 11.76
CA ASP A 348 -10.84 -20.24 12.46
C ASP A 348 -10.77 -21.40 11.46
N VAL A 349 -9.64 -21.50 10.74
CA VAL A 349 -9.41 -22.62 9.81
C VAL A 349 -9.08 -23.87 10.61
N LEU A 350 -9.98 -24.84 10.56
CA LEU A 350 -9.84 -26.11 11.25
C LEU A 350 -8.99 -27.09 10.46
N VAL A 351 -9.22 -27.18 9.14
CA VAL A 351 -8.56 -28.13 8.24
C VAL A 351 -8.32 -27.48 6.89
N THR A 352 -7.21 -27.85 6.23
CA THR A 352 -6.90 -27.47 4.85
C THR A 352 -6.72 -28.70 3.96
N GLY A 353 -7.08 -28.58 2.70
CA GLY A 353 -6.92 -29.62 1.68
C GLY A 353 -6.87 -29.03 0.28
N CYS A 354 -7.15 -29.83 -0.73
CA CYS A 354 -7.30 -29.38 -2.12
C CYS A 354 -8.78 -29.28 -2.46
N GLY A 355 -9.25 -28.12 -2.92
CA GLY A 355 -10.60 -27.98 -3.43
C GLY A 355 -10.75 -28.75 -4.75
N ALA A 356 -11.68 -29.70 -4.81
CA ALA A 356 -11.95 -30.49 -6.00
C ALA A 356 -13.12 -29.95 -6.85
N THR A 357 -13.92 -29.06 -6.26
CA THR A 357 -15.08 -28.38 -6.87
C THR A 357 -15.06 -26.90 -6.51
N SER A 358 -16.09 -26.16 -6.87
CA SER A 358 -16.34 -24.78 -6.42
C SER A 358 -17.48 -24.72 -5.41
N GLY A 359 -17.63 -23.56 -4.75
CA GLY A 359 -18.73 -23.26 -3.86
C GLY A 359 -18.40 -23.34 -2.38
N THR A 360 -19.28 -22.74 -1.58
CA THR A 360 -19.19 -22.67 -0.12
C THR A 360 -20.48 -23.20 0.48
N VAL A 361 -20.36 -24.02 1.53
CA VAL A 361 -21.52 -24.57 2.27
C VAL A 361 -21.23 -24.62 3.76
N THR A 362 -22.22 -24.24 4.56
CA THR A 362 -22.20 -24.40 6.02
C THR A 362 -23.23 -25.42 6.42
N ALA A 363 -22.79 -26.49 7.10
CA ALA A 363 -23.68 -27.53 7.64
C ALA A 363 -23.01 -28.27 8.80
N THR A 364 -23.77 -29.14 9.45
CA THR A 364 -23.26 -30.00 10.52
C THR A 364 -22.30 -31.06 9.96
N ALA A 365 -21.15 -31.23 10.56
CA ALA A 365 -20.18 -32.27 10.19
C ALA A 365 -20.61 -33.62 10.75
N CYS A 366 -20.59 -34.65 9.93
CA CYS A 366 -20.65 -36.06 10.29
C CYS A 366 -19.29 -36.69 10.03
N VAL A 367 -18.52 -36.90 11.08
CA VAL A 367 -17.18 -37.48 11.00
C VAL A 367 -17.24 -39.02 11.18
N CYS A 368 -16.74 -39.70 10.17
CA CYS A 368 -16.79 -41.17 10.11
C CYS A 368 -15.38 -41.74 9.84
N LYS A 369 -15.03 -42.82 10.53
CA LYS A 369 -13.74 -43.51 10.34
C LYS A 369 -13.71 -44.39 9.09
N ASP A 370 -14.88 -44.89 8.68
CA ASP A 370 -15.07 -45.74 7.50
C ASP A 370 -16.49 -45.65 6.94
N GLU A 371 -16.73 -46.26 5.78
CA GLU A 371 -18.02 -46.24 5.07
C GLU A 371 -19.12 -46.97 5.85
N ALA A 372 -18.79 -47.98 6.64
CA ALA A 372 -19.79 -48.71 7.46
C ALA A 372 -20.33 -47.84 8.59
N GLU A 373 -19.51 -46.93 9.13
CA GLU A 373 -19.91 -45.94 10.10
C GLU A 373 -20.75 -44.86 9.45
N ALA A 374 -20.33 -44.40 8.25
CA ALA A 374 -21.09 -43.38 7.49
C ALA A 374 -22.52 -43.87 7.17
N GLN A 375 -22.71 -45.15 6.81
CA GLN A 375 -24.04 -45.73 6.57
C GLN A 375 -24.95 -45.74 7.80
N LYS A 376 -24.39 -45.64 8.99
CA LYS A 376 -25.14 -45.69 10.27
C LYS A 376 -25.43 -44.29 10.85
N LEU A 377 -24.49 -43.37 10.67
CA LEU A 377 -24.51 -42.07 11.40
C LEU A 377 -24.87 -40.89 10.51
N PHE A 378 -24.63 -40.96 9.18
CA PHE A 378 -24.81 -39.82 8.30
C PHE A 378 -26.29 -39.52 8.06
N ASN A 379 -26.64 -38.27 8.18
CA ASN A 379 -27.99 -37.75 7.85
C ASN A 379 -27.92 -36.83 6.61
N SER A 380 -29.02 -36.84 5.86
CA SER A 380 -29.15 -35.94 4.69
C SER A 380 -28.95 -34.49 5.04
N GLY A 381 -28.17 -33.75 4.24
CA GLY A 381 -27.86 -32.34 4.45
C GLY A 381 -26.65 -32.07 5.36
N GLU A 382 -26.01 -33.10 5.87
CA GLU A 382 -24.75 -32.94 6.63
C GLU A 382 -23.53 -32.90 5.69
N ILE A 383 -22.40 -32.41 6.21
CA ILE A 383 -21.09 -32.52 5.58
C ILE A 383 -20.45 -33.83 6.01
N LEU A 384 -20.19 -34.72 5.06
CA LEU A 384 -19.51 -36.00 5.34
C LEU A 384 -17.99 -35.79 5.42
N VAL A 385 -17.41 -36.19 6.56
CA VAL A 385 -15.95 -36.19 6.80
C VAL A 385 -15.49 -37.63 6.94
N ILE A 386 -14.66 -38.12 6.02
CA ILE A 386 -14.28 -39.52 5.94
C ILE A 386 -12.88 -39.69 5.30
N PRO A 387 -12.09 -40.74 5.62
CA PRO A 387 -10.77 -40.91 5.00
C PRO A 387 -10.81 -41.03 3.47
N HIS A 388 -11.73 -41.82 2.92
CA HIS A 388 -11.95 -42.07 1.48
C HIS A 388 -13.40 -42.48 1.21
N THR A 389 -13.82 -42.40 -0.04
CA THR A 389 -15.18 -42.79 -0.46
C THR A 389 -15.15 -43.77 -1.60
N SER A 390 -16.20 -44.61 -1.71
CA SER A 390 -16.43 -45.51 -2.84
C SER A 390 -17.91 -45.54 -3.26
N ASN A 391 -18.21 -46.33 -4.30
CA ASN A 391 -19.57 -46.52 -4.77
C ASN A 391 -20.52 -47.13 -3.72
N ALA A 392 -19.98 -47.76 -2.66
CA ALA A 392 -20.80 -48.35 -1.60
C ALA A 392 -21.63 -47.34 -0.81
N ILE A 393 -21.19 -46.08 -0.75
CA ILE A 393 -21.86 -44.98 -0.05
C ILE A 393 -22.38 -43.91 -1.00
N LEU A 394 -22.41 -44.13 -2.32
CA LEU A 394 -22.93 -43.16 -3.30
C LEU A 394 -24.35 -42.65 -2.99
N PRO A 395 -25.30 -43.48 -2.46
CA PRO A 395 -26.61 -42.92 -2.05
C PRO A 395 -26.53 -41.85 -0.96
N LEU A 396 -25.57 -41.91 -0.04
CA LEU A 396 -25.34 -40.94 1.01
C LEU A 396 -24.74 -39.67 0.41
N LEU A 397 -23.74 -39.80 -0.47
CA LEU A 397 -23.08 -38.63 -1.12
C LEU A 397 -24.05 -37.79 -1.92
N LYS A 398 -25.12 -38.39 -2.48
CA LYS A 398 -26.17 -37.66 -3.21
C LYS A 398 -27.00 -36.71 -2.34
N THR A 399 -26.97 -36.90 -1.03
CA THR A 399 -27.74 -36.09 -0.08
C THR A 399 -26.84 -35.30 0.83
N ALA A 400 -25.53 -35.38 0.65
CA ALA A 400 -24.56 -34.60 1.41
C ALA A 400 -24.57 -33.12 0.99
N ALA A 401 -24.45 -32.22 1.95
CA ALA A 401 -24.26 -30.81 1.69
C ALA A 401 -22.84 -30.52 1.17
N GLY A 402 -21.84 -31.33 1.59
CA GLY A 402 -20.46 -31.25 1.15
C GLY A 402 -19.69 -32.51 1.58
N ILE A 403 -18.48 -32.70 1.04
CA ILE A 403 -17.64 -33.85 1.33
C ILE A 403 -16.22 -33.39 1.66
N ILE A 404 -15.64 -33.95 2.71
CA ILE A 404 -14.24 -33.73 3.12
C ILE A 404 -13.57 -35.12 3.19
N THR A 405 -12.48 -35.33 2.41
CA THR A 405 -11.73 -36.59 2.44
C THR A 405 -10.24 -36.37 2.74
N GLU A 406 -9.62 -37.33 3.43
CA GLU A 406 -8.17 -37.34 3.65
C GLU A 406 -7.41 -37.85 2.42
N GLU A 407 -8.07 -38.66 1.58
CA GLU A 407 -7.56 -39.12 0.30
C GLU A 407 -7.30 -37.92 -0.63
N ARG A 408 -6.12 -37.92 -1.29
CA ARG A 408 -5.71 -36.86 -2.25
C ARG A 408 -6.02 -37.28 -3.68
N GLY A 409 -6.32 -36.31 -4.51
CA GLY A 409 -6.38 -36.45 -5.96
C GLY A 409 -7.66 -35.85 -6.56
N ASP A 410 -7.49 -35.17 -7.68
CA ASP A 410 -8.60 -34.63 -8.48
C ASP A 410 -9.39 -35.71 -9.21
N ASP A 411 -8.87 -36.92 -9.24
CA ASP A 411 -9.43 -38.17 -9.77
C ASP A 411 -9.93 -39.09 -8.69
N SER A 412 -9.88 -38.68 -7.40
CA SER A 412 -10.46 -39.44 -6.31
C SER A 412 -11.98 -39.62 -6.48
N HIS A 413 -12.54 -40.66 -5.92
CA HIS A 413 -13.98 -40.94 -6.01
C HIS A 413 -14.82 -39.76 -5.49
N ALA A 414 -14.41 -39.16 -4.36
CA ALA A 414 -15.09 -37.96 -3.82
C ALA A 414 -15.06 -36.77 -4.79
N ALA A 415 -13.91 -36.50 -5.43
CA ALA A 415 -13.78 -35.43 -6.40
C ALA A 415 -14.68 -35.63 -7.64
N ILE A 416 -14.71 -36.85 -8.18
CA ILE A 416 -15.56 -37.19 -9.34
C ILE A 416 -17.04 -37.05 -8.98
N VAL A 417 -17.46 -37.55 -7.84
CA VAL A 417 -18.83 -37.47 -7.35
C VAL A 417 -19.22 -36.00 -7.12
N GLY A 418 -18.36 -35.23 -6.45
CA GLY A 418 -18.60 -33.80 -6.18
C GLY A 418 -18.81 -33.00 -7.47
N LYS A 419 -17.94 -33.19 -8.47
CA LYS A 419 -18.07 -32.57 -9.81
C LYS A 419 -19.36 -32.97 -10.51
N THR A 420 -19.82 -34.22 -10.34
CA THR A 420 -21.04 -34.75 -10.97
C THR A 420 -22.31 -34.24 -10.28
N LEU A 421 -22.27 -34.06 -8.97
CA LEU A 421 -23.43 -33.66 -8.17
C LEU A 421 -23.46 -32.14 -7.88
N ASP A 422 -22.43 -31.42 -8.31
CA ASP A 422 -22.27 -29.96 -8.08
C ASP A 422 -22.32 -29.59 -6.59
N ILE A 423 -21.59 -30.35 -5.76
CA ILE A 423 -21.47 -30.12 -4.33
C ILE A 423 -20.02 -29.77 -3.94
N PRO A 424 -19.79 -28.93 -2.90
CA PRO A 424 -18.47 -28.59 -2.42
C PRO A 424 -17.70 -29.80 -1.89
N VAL A 425 -16.49 -30.04 -2.42
CA VAL A 425 -15.62 -31.15 -2.03
C VAL A 425 -14.19 -30.68 -1.77
N ILE A 426 -13.65 -31.07 -0.62
CA ILE A 426 -12.24 -30.92 -0.28
C ILE A 426 -11.61 -32.31 -0.17
N THR A 427 -10.51 -32.51 -0.91
CA THR A 427 -9.70 -33.74 -0.90
C THR A 427 -8.34 -33.48 -0.25
N GLY A 428 -7.66 -34.52 0.25
CA GLY A 428 -6.36 -34.41 0.87
C GLY A 428 -6.35 -33.60 2.17
N ALA A 429 -7.48 -33.55 2.86
CA ALA A 429 -7.65 -32.87 4.14
C ALA A 429 -7.01 -33.73 5.27
N SER A 430 -5.69 -33.61 5.43
CA SER A 430 -4.92 -34.44 6.35
C SER A 430 -5.44 -34.36 7.78
N ASN A 431 -5.68 -35.53 8.40
CA ASN A 431 -6.21 -35.65 9.75
C ASN A 431 -7.59 -35.03 9.99
N ALA A 432 -8.38 -34.78 8.95
CA ALA A 432 -9.70 -34.16 9.07
C ALA A 432 -10.60 -34.96 10.03
N THR A 433 -10.55 -36.27 9.99
CA THR A 433 -11.32 -37.17 10.87
C THR A 433 -10.91 -37.12 12.35
N GLN A 434 -9.70 -36.63 12.65
CA GLN A 434 -9.22 -36.44 14.03
C GLN A 434 -9.45 -35.03 14.57
N ILE A 435 -9.45 -34.02 13.66
CA ILE A 435 -9.57 -32.61 14.01
C ILE A 435 -11.03 -32.21 14.12
N LEU A 436 -11.84 -32.57 13.13
CA LEU A 436 -13.26 -32.23 13.09
C LEU A 436 -14.07 -33.16 14.02
N ARG A 437 -15.19 -32.65 14.52
CA ARG A 437 -16.08 -33.40 15.43
C ARG A 437 -17.48 -33.51 14.87
N SER A 438 -18.08 -34.69 14.93
CA SER A 438 -19.49 -34.88 14.57
C SER A 438 -20.40 -33.99 15.42
N GLY A 439 -21.44 -33.41 14.78
CA GLY A 439 -22.39 -32.54 15.44
C GLY A 439 -21.98 -31.06 15.52
N THR A 440 -20.76 -30.70 15.09
CA THR A 440 -20.34 -29.29 15.01
C THR A 440 -20.68 -28.70 13.64
N ALA A 441 -21.12 -27.45 13.62
CA ALA A 441 -21.29 -26.72 12.38
C ALA A 441 -19.90 -26.36 11.80
N VAL A 442 -19.68 -26.65 10.50
CA VAL A 442 -18.47 -26.28 9.78
C VAL A 442 -18.83 -25.68 8.43
N THR A 443 -17.97 -24.81 7.93
CA THR A 443 -18.10 -24.22 6.59
C THR A 443 -16.99 -24.78 5.71
N ILE A 444 -17.36 -25.39 4.58
CA ILE A 444 -16.46 -25.73 3.47
C ILE A 444 -16.38 -24.55 2.53
N ASP A 445 -15.18 -24.09 2.19
CA ASP A 445 -14.87 -23.27 1.01
C ASP A 445 -14.05 -24.14 0.06
N ALA A 446 -14.71 -24.69 -0.94
CA ALA A 446 -14.08 -25.64 -1.86
C ALA A 446 -13.13 -24.92 -2.85
N GLU A 447 -13.32 -23.64 -3.16
CA GLU A 447 -12.40 -22.88 -4.03
C GLU A 447 -11.04 -22.65 -3.34
N LYS A 448 -11.07 -22.36 -2.04
CA LYS A 448 -9.87 -22.14 -1.24
C LYS A 448 -9.29 -23.43 -0.64
N GLY A 449 -10.03 -24.53 -0.67
CA GLY A 449 -9.64 -25.79 -0.07
C GLY A 449 -9.55 -25.75 1.47
N ILE A 450 -10.43 -25.00 2.13
CA ILE A 450 -10.41 -24.80 3.57
C ILE A 450 -11.74 -25.18 4.24
N VAL A 451 -11.63 -25.61 5.49
CA VAL A 451 -12.76 -25.86 6.40
C VAL A 451 -12.61 -24.95 7.61
N THR A 452 -13.60 -24.12 7.86
CA THR A 452 -13.64 -23.22 9.02
C THR A 452 -14.73 -23.62 10.00
N SER A 453 -14.67 -23.10 11.24
CA SER A 453 -15.81 -23.19 12.15
C SER A 453 -17.02 -22.48 11.51
N GLY A 454 -18.16 -23.17 11.46
CA GLY A 454 -19.43 -22.57 11.03
C GLY A 454 -20.12 -21.96 12.24
N GLU A 455 -20.56 -20.68 12.16
CA GLU A 455 -21.63 -20.25 13.07
C GLU A 455 -22.94 -20.86 12.55
N PRO A 456 -23.77 -21.45 13.42
CA PRO A 456 -25.13 -21.83 13.02
C PRO A 456 -25.82 -20.55 12.59
N ASN A 457 -26.36 -20.54 11.37
CA ASN A 457 -27.19 -19.42 10.89
C ASN A 457 -28.19 -19.08 12.00
N GLY A 458 -27.99 -17.93 12.65
CA GLY A 458 -28.98 -17.40 13.54
C GLY A 458 -30.25 -17.18 12.71
N ASP A 459 -31.29 -17.93 13.02
CA ASP A 459 -32.62 -17.70 12.47
C ASP A 459 -32.95 -16.22 12.62
N ASN A 460 -33.19 -15.56 11.50
CA ASN A 460 -33.86 -14.27 11.47
C ASN A 460 -35.23 -14.44 12.15
N VAL A 461 -35.35 -13.94 13.38
CA VAL A 461 -36.63 -13.66 14.01
C VAL A 461 -36.93 -12.18 13.86
#